data_aca9e90fa6f594c0736e839c1d4cd431
#
_entry.id   aca9e90fa6f594c0736e839c1d4cd431
#
_cell.length_a   1.000
_cell.length_b   1.000
_cell.length_c   1.000
_cell.angle_alpha   90.00
_cell.angle_beta   90.00
_cell.angle_gamma   90.00
#
_symmetry.space_group_name_H-M   'P 1'
#
loop_
_entity.id
_entity.type
_entity.pdbx_description
1 polymer ?
#
loop_
_entity_poly.entity_id
_entity_poly.type
_entity_poly.pdbx_seq_one_letter_code
_entity_poly.pdbx_strand_id
1 'polypeptide(L)' 'MFNIDWYGMLKIEYDNGWMPYENLKLFVGWNELSKEQFAKITGRNYDTGEAIPQTATQPQQ' A
#
# COMPACT_ATOMS: atom_id res chain seq x y z
N MET A 1 16.34 16.74 6.53
CA MET A 1 15.25 16.22 6.69
C MET A 1 15.19 14.77 6.64
N PHE A 2 14.26 14.15 7.24
CA PHE A 2 14.17 12.74 7.27
C PHE A 2 13.07 12.25 6.41
N ASN A 3 13.35 11.22 5.66
CA ASN A 3 12.34 10.54 4.91
C ASN A 3 12.10 9.22 5.54
N ILE A 4 10.99 9.09 6.19
CA ILE A 4 10.64 7.83 6.80
C ILE A 4 10.06 6.93 5.72
N ASP A 5 10.59 5.72 5.64
CA ASP A 5 10.11 4.77 4.65
C ASP A 5 8.88 4.07 5.19
N TRP A 6 7.76 4.75 5.07
CA TRP A 6 6.51 4.19 5.54
C TRP A 6 6.10 2.96 4.76
N TYR A 7 6.48 2.91 3.48
CA TYR A 7 6.06 1.81 2.63
C TYR A 7 6.51 0.46 3.16
N GLY A 8 7.81 0.34 3.46
CA GLY A 8 8.33 -0.94 3.94
C GLY A 8 7.72 -1.35 5.25
N MET A 9 7.59 -0.40 6.16
CA MET A 9 7.04 -0.70 7.47
C MET A 9 5.57 -1.07 7.39
N LEU A 10 4.82 -0.30 6.62
CA LEU A 10 3.39 -0.55 6.52
C LEU A 10 3.09 -1.84 5.80
N LYS A 11 3.93 -2.19 4.81
CA LYS A 11 3.74 -3.44 4.13
C LYS A 11 3.89 -4.62 5.09
N ILE A 12 4.90 -4.56 5.94
CA ILE A 12 5.10 -5.62 6.90
C ILE A 12 3.93 -5.71 7.88
N GLU A 13 3.48 -4.57 8.37
CA GLU A 13 2.38 -4.57 9.32
C GLU A 13 1.09 -5.05 8.68
N TYR A 14 0.85 -4.68 7.45
CA TYR A 14 -0.35 -5.12 6.77
C TYR A 14 -0.30 -6.62 6.52
N ASP A 15 0.84 -7.13 6.09
CA ASP A 15 1.00 -8.55 5.82
C ASP A 15 0.80 -9.39 7.08
N ASN A 16 1.15 -8.83 8.22
CA ASN A 16 1.01 -9.54 9.48
C ASN A 16 -0.36 -9.36 10.13
N GLY A 17 -1.21 -8.58 9.50
CA GLY A 17 -2.54 -8.36 10.05
C GLY A 17 -2.58 -7.31 11.14
N TRP A 18 -1.51 -6.55 11.31
CA TRP A 18 -1.46 -5.54 12.35
C TRP A 18 -1.98 -4.19 11.88
N MET A 19 -2.09 -3.99 10.59
CA MET A 19 -2.50 -2.71 10.04
C MET A 19 -3.78 -2.90 9.25
N PRO A 20 -4.91 -2.36 9.73
CA PRO A 20 -6.17 -2.48 9.00
C PRO A 20 -6.10 -1.78 7.67
N TYR A 21 -6.85 -2.30 6.71
CA TYR A 21 -6.91 -1.73 5.38
C TYR A 21 -7.29 -0.25 5.42
N GLU A 22 -8.27 0.06 6.24
CA GLU A 22 -8.77 1.43 6.32
C GLU A 22 -7.72 2.38 6.86
N ASN A 23 -6.88 1.89 7.75
CA ASN A 23 -5.81 2.74 8.27
C ASN A 23 -4.78 3.06 7.20
N LEU A 24 -4.50 2.11 6.32
CA LEU A 24 -3.59 2.39 5.22
C LEU A 24 -4.11 3.51 4.34
N LYS A 25 -5.42 3.56 4.15
CA LYS A 25 -6.01 4.63 3.35
C LYS A 25 -5.78 5.98 3.99
N LEU A 26 -5.76 6.03 5.30
CA LEU A 26 -5.46 7.29 5.99
C LEU A 26 -4.06 7.78 5.69
N PHE A 27 -3.11 6.86 5.61
CA PHE A 27 -1.75 7.26 5.31
C PHE A 27 -1.65 7.87 3.92
N VAL A 28 -2.43 7.37 2.97
CA VAL A 28 -2.47 8.00 1.65
C VAL A 28 -3.06 9.40 1.77
N GLY A 29 -4.12 9.54 2.56
CA GLY A 29 -4.73 10.84 2.75
C GLY A 29 -3.81 11.84 3.41
N TRP A 30 -2.89 11.35 4.24
CA TRP A 30 -1.93 12.22 4.91
C TRP A 30 -0.68 12.46 4.06
N ASN A 31 -0.65 11.90 2.86
CA ASN A 31 0.47 12.06 1.95
C ASN A 31 1.73 11.36 2.46
N GLU A 32 1.58 10.41 3.33
CA GLU A 32 2.70 9.61 3.82
C GLU A 32 2.91 8.40 2.94
N LEU A 33 1.93 8.05 2.13
CA LEU A 33 1.97 6.88 1.29
C LEU A 33 1.37 7.28 -0.06
N SER A 34 2.00 6.87 -1.14
CA SER A 34 1.43 7.17 -2.45
C SER A 34 0.38 6.13 -2.80
N LYS A 35 -0.47 6.47 -3.76
CA LYS A 35 -1.49 5.52 -4.20
C LYS A 35 -0.85 4.28 -4.81
N GLU A 36 0.27 4.46 -5.48
CA GLU A 36 0.98 3.32 -6.05
C GLU A 36 1.51 2.39 -4.96
N GLN A 37 2.06 2.98 -3.91
CA GLN A 37 2.55 2.18 -2.80
C GLN A 37 1.42 1.48 -2.09
N PHE A 38 0.30 2.17 -1.94
CA PHE A 38 -0.88 1.56 -1.35
C PHE A 38 -1.31 0.34 -2.14
N ALA A 39 -1.30 0.47 -3.47
CA ALA A 39 -1.69 -0.65 -4.31
C ALA A 39 -0.72 -1.81 -4.19
N LYS A 40 0.57 -1.52 -4.05
CA LYS A 40 1.55 -2.57 -3.90
C LYS A 40 1.39 -3.32 -2.59
N ILE A 41 0.98 -2.62 -1.55
CA ILE A 41 0.79 -3.25 -0.25
C ILE A 41 -0.48 -4.08 -0.24
N THR A 42 -1.58 -3.51 -0.70
CA THR A 42 -2.88 -4.14 -0.54
C THR A 42 -3.33 -4.94 -1.74
N GLY A 43 -2.76 -4.67 -2.89
CA GLY A 43 -3.22 -5.28 -4.13
C GLY A 43 -4.52 -4.68 -4.62
N ARG A 44 -4.89 -3.51 -4.11
CA ARG A 44 -6.13 -2.86 -4.49
C ARG A 44 -5.89 -1.44 -4.91
N ASN A 45 -6.75 -0.96 -5.79
CA ASN A 45 -6.70 0.43 -6.23
C ASN A 45 -7.24 1.33 -5.14
N TYR A 46 -6.50 2.38 -4.81
CA TYR A 46 -6.92 3.28 -3.76
C TYR A 46 -8.24 3.98 -4.09
N ASP A 47 -8.36 4.41 -5.34
CA ASP A 47 -9.52 5.20 -5.73
C ASP A 47 -10.79 4.38 -5.82
N THR A 48 -10.69 3.14 -6.31
CA THR A 48 -11.88 2.32 -6.53
C THR A 48 -12.02 1.19 -5.52
N GLY A 49 -10.94 0.81 -4.87
CA GLY A 49 -10.99 -0.31 -3.93
C GLY A 49 -11.00 -1.67 -4.60
N GLU A 50 -10.89 -1.72 -5.91
CA GLU A 50 -10.94 -2.97 -6.62
C GLU A 50 -9.59 -3.64 -6.67
N ALA A 51 -9.59 -4.96 -6.67
CA ALA A 51 -8.36 -5.71 -6.75
C ALA A 51 -7.67 -5.43 -8.08
N ILE A 52 -6.37 -5.30 -8.03
CA ILE A 52 -5.58 -5.02 -9.22
C ILE A 52 -5.06 -6.34 -9.75
N PRO A 53 -5.25 -6.63 -11.03
CA PRO A 53 -4.72 -7.87 -11.60
C PRO A 53 -3.21 -7.91 -11.44
N GLN A 54 -2.71 -9.03 -10.97
CA GLN A 54 -1.28 -9.15 -10.74
C GLN A 54 -0.58 -9.87 -11.86
N THR A 55 -1.33 -10.50 -12.72
CA THR A 55 -0.70 -11.33 -13.73
C THR A 55 0.10 -10.56 -14.71
N ALA A 56 -0.33 -9.38 -14.97
CA ALA A 56 0.35 -8.65 -16.01
C ALA A 56 1.66 -8.15 -15.54
N THR A 57 1.87 -8.17 -14.34
CA THR A 57 3.02 -7.58 -13.98
C THR A 57 3.99 -8.41 -13.48
N GLN A 58 4.17 -8.37 -13.43
CA GLN A 58 5.13 -8.53 -12.98
C GLN A 58 5.95 -9.10 -12.92
N PRO A 59 6.43 -9.03 -13.14
CA PRO A 59 7.39 -9.77 -13.05
C PRO A 59 8.22 -9.72 -12.04
N GLN A 60 8.14 -9.34 -11.77
CA GLN A 60 8.78 -9.31 -11.06
C GLN A 60 9.53 -9.51 -10.62
N GLN A 61 9.64 -9.49 -10.49
CA GLN A 61 10.16 -9.61 -10.08
C GLN A 61 10.68 -9.72 -9.90
#